data_3714467ff786f1053242b0d6f5e32dde
#
_entry.id   3714467ff786f1053242b0d6f5e32dde
#
_cell.length_a   1.000
_cell.length_b   1.000
_cell.length_c   1.000
_cell.angle_alpha   90.00
_cell.angle_beta   90.00
_cell.angle_gamma   90.00
#
_symmetry.space_group_name_H-M   'P 1'
#
loop_
_entity.id
_entity.type
_entity.pdbx_description
1 polymer ?
#
loop_
_entity_poly.entity_id
_entity_poly.type
_entity_poly.pdbx_seq_one_letter_code
_entity_poly.pdbx_strand_id
1 'polypeptide(L)'
;MTTEETHALWMQQYDAIVERMKTGAGPGLANPADIAGLTGLQQMQAMLDGRLPYPHIADTLDYGLVEVGEGRAVFQGTPQLKHYNPLGSVHGGWYATLLDSALGCAVHTTLPVGRGYTTAELGVNIVRAASHKSGPLRAI
;
A
#
# COMPACT_ATOMS: atom_id res chain seq x y z
N MET A 1 0.12 -21.60 -12.23
CA MET A 1 0.90 -20.37 -12.37
C MET A 1 2.15 -20.53 -11.50
N THR A 2 3.31 -20.39 -12.08
CA THR A 2 4.60 -20.43 -11.35
C THR A 2 4.78 -19.15 -10.52
N THR A 3 5.75 -19.15 -9.62
CA THR A 3 6.11 -17.93 -8.87
C THR A 3 6.56 -16.80 -9.81
N GLU A 4 7.33 -17.13 -10.84
CA GLU A 4 7.81 -16.14 -11.82
C GLU A 4 6.66 -15.52 -12.61
N GLU A 5 5.71 -16.32 -13.08
CA GLU A 5 4.51 -15.83 -13.77
C GLU A 5 3.66 -14.94 -12.87
N THR A 6 3.51 -15.32 -11.60
CA THR A 6 2.80 -14.53 -10.60
C THR A 6 3.48 -13.18 -10.36
N HIS A 7 4.80 -13.18 -10.18
CA HIS A 7 5.57 -11.95 -9.98
C HIS A 7 5.51 -11.04 -11.21
N ALA A 8 5.61 -11.58 -12.42
CA ALA A 8 5.49 -10.80 -13.65
C ALA A 8 4.13 -10.11 -13.76
N LEU A 9 3.05 -10.85 -13.48
CA LEU A 9 1.69 -10.30 -13.47
C LEU A 9 1.53 -9.20 -12.41
N TRP A 10 2.05 -9.42 -11.20
CA TRP A 10 1.99 -8.43 -10.13
C TRP A 10 2.77 -7.16 -10.46
N MET A 11 3.94 -7.29 -11.08
CA MET A 11 4.73 -6.12 -11.51
C MET A 11 4.01 -5.33 -12.59
N GLN A 12 3.46 -6.00 -13.61
CA GLN A 12 2.69 -5.33 -14.66
C GLN A 12 1.50 -4.55 -14.09
N GLN A 13 0.75 -5.14 -13.15
CA GLN A 13 -0.37 -4.48 -12.48
C GLN A 13 0.11 -3.29 -11.66
N TYR A 14 1.18 -3.47 -10.89
CA TYR A 14 1.77 -2.43 -10.04
C TYR A 14 2.22 -1.22 -10.86
N ASP A 15 2.97 -1.45 -11.93
CA ASP A 15 3.53 -0.38 -12.77
C ASP A 15 2.42 0.49 -13.38
N ALA A 16 1.35 -0.14 -13.90
CA ALA A 16 0.21 0.57 -14.46
C ALA A 16 -0.54 1.42 -13.42
N ILE A 17 -0.69 0.90 -12.20
CA ILE A 17 -1.38 1.59 -11.11
C ILE A 17 -0.53 2.75 -10.59
N VAL A 18 0.75 2.51 -10.32
CA VAL A 18 1.67 3.52 -9.79
C VAL A 18 1.84 4.67 -10.78
N GLU A 19 1.98 4.39 -12.07
CA GLU A 19 2.03 5.42 -13.09
C GLU A 19 0.79 6.31 -13.06
N ARG A 20 -0.40 5.71 -12.98
CA ARG A 20 -1.66 6.46 -12.86
C ARG A 20 -1.73 7.30 -11.58
N MET A 21 -1.28 6.76 -10.45
CA MET A 21 -1.29 7.48 -9.18
C MET A 21 -0.29 8.65 -9.18
N LYS A 22 0.90 8.46 -9.73
CA LYS A 22 1.95 9.50 -9.81
C LYS A 22 1.60 10.62 -10.78
N THR A 23 1.03 10.28 -11.92
CA THR A 23 0.61 11.26 -12.93
C THR A 23 -0.73 11.92 -12.60
N GLY A 24 -1.52 11.33 -11.70
CA GLY A 24 -2.73 11.91 -11.13
C GLY A 24 -2.42 12.90 -10.02
N ALA A 25 -3.05 12.72 -8.86
CA ALA A 25 -2.87 13.60 -7.71
C ALA A 25 -1.46 13.52 -7.07
N GLY A 26 -0.71 12.43 -7.30
CA GLY A 26 0.62 12.24 -6.75
C GLY A 26 0.63 11.99 -5.23
N PRO A 27 1.84 12.04 -4.59
CA PRO A 27 1.94 11.90 -3.14
C PRO A 27 1.46 13.17 -2.43
N GLY A 28 0.73 13.03 -1.33
CA GLY A 28 0.23 14.19 -0.58
C GLY A 28 -0.84 13.87 0.45
N LEU A 29 -1.51 14.92 0.89
CA LEU A 29 -2.67 14.85 1.75
C LEU A 29 -3.91 15.25 0.95
N ALA A 30 -4.98 14.47 1.09
CA ALA A 30 -6.24 14.81 0.48
C ALA A 30 -6.80 16.12 1.08
N ASN A 31 -7.34 16.98 0.22
CA ASN A 31 -8.04 18.17 0.66
C ASN A 31 -9.34 17.75 1.37
N PRO A 32 -9.66 18.26 2.57
CA PRO A 32 -10.90 17.92 3.25
C PRO A 32 -12.15 18.09 2.39
N ALA A 33 -12.17 19.09 1.51
CA ALA A 33 -13.28 19.32 0.59
C ALA A 33 -13.45 18.19 -0.44
N ASP A 34 -12.34 17.56 -0.88
CA ASP A 34 -12.36 16.51 -1.90
C ASP A 34 -12.82 15.16 -1.36
N ILE A 35 -12.74 14.96 -0.05
CA ILE A 35 -13.18 13.74 0.63
C ILE A 35 -14.50 13.90 1.38
N ALA A 36 -14.98 15.13 1.53
CA ALA A 36 -16.27 15.40 2.16
C ALA A 36 -17.39 14.69 1.39
N GLY A 37 -18.20 13.90 2.08
CA GLY A 37 -19.28 13.15 1.45
C GLY A 37 -18.88 11.83 0.80
N LEU A 38 -17.59 11.45 0.81
CA LEU A 38 -17.13 10.14 0.37
C LEU A 38 -17.08 9.15 1.54
N THR A 39 -17.55 7.92 1.28
CA THR A 39 -17.28 6.79 2.19
C THR A 39 -15.81 6.41 2.14
N GLY A 40 -15.33 5.66 3.12
CA GLY A 40 -13.95 5.16 3.11
C GLY A 40 -13.60 4.36 1.86
N LEU A 41 -14.52 3.50 1.38
CA LEU A 41 -14.34 2.75 0.14
C LEU A 41 -14.19 3.68 -1.07
N GLN A 42 -15.04 4.71 -1.17
CA GLN A 42 -14.96 5.69 -2.26
C GLN A 42 -13.65 6.49 -2.23
N GLN A 43 -13.15 6.84 -1.03
CA GLN A 43 -11.86 7.51 -0.88
C GLN A 43 -10.71 6.60 -1.34
N MET A 44 -10.71 5.33 -0.92
CA MET A 44 -9.68 4.37 -1.32
C MET A 44 -9.72 4.07 -2.83
N GLN A 45 -10.90 3.97 -3.41
CA GLN A 45 -11.06 3.82 -4.86
C GLN A 45 -10.57 5.05 -5.62
N ALA A 46 -10.86 6.25 -5.11
CA ALA A 46 -10.38 7.50 -5.70
C ALA A 46 -8.84 7.62 -5.64
N MET A 47 -8.21 7.12 -4.58
CA MET A 47 -6.76 7.01 -4.48
C MET A 47 -6.20 6.04 -5.52
N LEU A 48 -6.77 4.84 -5.63
CA LEU A 48 -6.38 3.83 -6.62
C LEU A 48 -6.51 4.34 -8.07
N ASP A 49 -7.52 5.18 -8.33
CA ASP A 49 -7.76 5.81 -9.64
C ASP A 49 -6.85 7.01 -9.92
N GLY A 50 -6.04 7.45 -8.94
CA GLY A 50 -5.17 8.63 -9.05
C GLY A 50 -5.92 9.96 -8.93
N ARG A 51 -7.18 9.96 -8.48
CA ARG A 51 -7.98 11.18 -8.24
C ARG A 51 -7.71 11.83 -6.89
N LEU A 52 -7.35 11.02 -5.89
CA LEU A 52 -6.88 11.50 -4.59
C LEU A 52 -5.40 11.16 -4.40
N PRO A 53 -4.66 11.97 -3.64
CA PRO A 53 -3.25 11.71 -3.38
C PRO A 53 -3.06 10.45 -2.54
N TYR A 54 -1.93 9.78 -2.74
CA TYR A 54 -1.48 8.68 -1.90
C TYR A 54 -0.49 9.19 -0.83
N PRO A 55 -0.36 8.48 0.32
CA PRO A 55 0.44 8.99 1.43
C PRO A 55 1.93 9.04 1.11
N HIS A 56 2.62 10.08 1.60
CA HIS A 56 4.06 10.28 1.41
C HIS A 56 4.90 9.08 1.85
N ILE A 57 4.49 8.34 2.88
CA ILE A 57 5.23 7.16 3.35
C ILE A 57 5.31 6.06 2.30
N ALA A 58 4.28 5.92 1.49
CA ALA A 58 4.26 4.95 0.40
C ALA A 58 5.29 5.33 -0.69
N ASP A 59 5.42 6.61 -0.98
CA ASP A 59 6.45 7.13 -1.88
C ASP A 59 7.86 6.94 -1.31
N THR A 60 8.04 7.17 -0.01
CA THR A 60 9.32 7.04 0.68
C THR A 60 9.83 5.59 0.72
N LEU A 61 8.94 4.63 0.90
CA LEU A 61 9.27 3.20 1.10
C LEU A 61 8.98 2.33 -0.13
N ASP A 62 8.64 2.94 -1.27
CA ASP A 62 8.41 2.30 -2.58
C ASP A 62 7.38 1.17 -2.53
N TYR A 63 6.20 1.48 -2.03
CA TYR A 63 5.06 0.58 -2.13
C TYR A 63 3.79 1.34 -2.53
N GLY A 64 2.77 0.63 -2.94
CA GLY A 64 1.52 1.26 -3.36
C GLY A 64 0.31 0.36 -3.22
N LEU A 65 -0.86 0.99 -3.19
CA LEU A 65 -2.16 0.33 -3.24
C LEU A 65 -2.39 -0.27 -4.62
N VAL A 66 -2.75 -1.55 -4.71
CA VAL A 66 -2.99 -2.23 -5.99
C VAL A 66 -4.39 -2.81 -6.15
N GLU A 67 -5.13 -2.97 -5.04
CA GLU A 67 -6.50 -3.48 -5.08
C GLU A 67 -7.31 -2.95 -3.90
N VAL A 68 -8.56 -2.64 -4.11
CA VAL A 68 -9.50 -2.15 -3.10
C VAL A 68 -10.85 -2.86 -3.25
N GLY A 69 -11.43 -3.24 -2.13
CA GLY A 69 -12.78 -3.76 -2.01
C GLY A 69 -13.30 -3.52 -0.59
N GLU A 70 -14.55 -3.77 -0.33
CA GLU A 70 -15.11 -3.63 1.01
C GLU A 70 -14.43 -4.62 1.97
N GLY A 71 -13.86 -4.09 3.06
CA GLY A 71 -13.09 -4.87 4.03
C GLY A 71 -11.75 -5.39 3.49
N ARG A 72 -11.29 -4.89 2.35
CA ARG A 72 -10.08 -5.39 1.70
C ARG A 72 -9.27 -4.25 1.08
N ALA A 73 -7.97 -4.30 1.32
CA ALA A 73 -6.98 -3.48 0.62
C ALA A 73 -5.73 -4.32 0.39
N VAL A 74 -5.15 -4.22 -0.80
CA VAL A 74 -3.91 -4.90 -1.16
C VAL A 74 -2.85 -3.87 -1.47
N PHE A 75 -1.74 -3.94 -0.76
CA PHE A 75 -0.55 -3.13 -1.04
C PHE A 75 0.57 -4.01 -1.56
N GLN A 76 1.34 -3.47 -2.47
CA GLN A 76 2.50 -4.15 -3.05
C GLN A 76 3.73 -3.27 -2.98
N GLY A 77 4.87 -3.87 -2.68
CA GLY A 77 6.17 -3.25 -2.80
C GLY A 77 7.23 -4.27 -3.16
N THR A 78 8.32 -3.83 -3.77
CA THR A 78 9.48 -4.68 -4.05
C THR A 78 10.63 -4.22 -3.16
N PRO A 79 11.14 -5.08 -2.25
CA PRO A 79 12.26 -4.71 -1.39
C PRO A 79 13.49 -4.32 -2.20
N GLN A 80 14.20 -3.28 -1.75
CA GLN A 80 15.42 -2.78 -2.35
C GLN A 80 16.52 -2.68 -1.29
N LEU A 81 17.77 -2.51 -1.71
CA LEU A 81 18.90 -2.39 -0.77
C LEU A 81 18.74 -1.25 0.24
N LYS A 82 18.08 -0.15 -0.16
CA LYS A 82 17.80 0.98 0.74
C LYS A 82 16.83 0.65 1.87
N HIS A 83 16.12 -0.48 1.77
CA HIS A 83 15.19 -0.96 2.80
C HIS A 83 15.84 -1.94 3.80
N TYR A 84 17.17 -2.11 3.73
CA TYR A 84 17.88 -3.08 4.54
C TYR A 84 18.18 -2.57 5.95
N ASN A 85 18.23 -3.52 6.89
CA ASN A 85 18.82 -3.35 8.19
C ASN A 85 20.36 -3.55 8.09
N PRO A 86 21.13 -3.23 9.16
CA PRO A 86 22.59 -3.41 9.14
C PRO A 86 23.06 -4.87 9.11
N LEU A 87 22.14 -5.84 9.26
CA LEU A 87 22.44 -7.27 9.21
C LEU A 87 22.35 -7.84 7.79
N GLY A 88 22.01 -7.03 6.80
CA GLY A 88 21.96 -7.45 5.39
C GLY A 88 20.67 -8.10 4.94
N SER A 89 19.55 -7.81 5.60
CA SER A 89 18.21 -8.24 5.19
C SER A 89 17.23 -7.07 5.21
N VAL A 90 16.05 -7.24 4.61
CA VAL A 90 15.00 -6.23 4.63
C VAL A 90 14.62 -5.91 6.07
N HIS A 91 14.59 -4.62 6.42
CA HIS A 91 14.25 -4.14 7.75
C HIS A 91 12.82 -4.53 8.12
N GLY A 92 12.61 -5.03 9.35
CA GLY A 92 11.29 -5.42 9.85
C GLY A 92 10.26 -4.29 9.78
N GLY A 93 10.68 -3.05 9.95
CA GLY A 93 9.82 -1.87 9.80
C GLY A 93 9.25 -1.68 8.38
N TRP A 94 9.94 -2.14 7.34
CA TRP A 94 9.41 -2.10 5.99
C TRP A 94 8.19 -3.03 5.83
N TYR A 95 8.29 -4.27 6.33
CA TYR A 95 7.13 -5.18 6.36
C TYR A 95 5.99 -4.63 7.20
N ALA A 96 6.32 -4.12 8.39
CA ALA A 96 5.34 -3.57 9.31
C ALA A 96 4.55 -2.42 8.67
N THR A 97 5.22 -1.51 7.95
CA THR A 97 4.57 -0.39 7.26
C THR A 97 3.65 -0.86 6.14
N LEU A 98 4.10 -1.84 5.35
CA LEU A 98 3.28 -2.42 4.28
C LEU A 98 2.01 -3.10 4.84
N LEU A 99 2.16 -3.85 5.93
CA LEU A 99 1.07 -4.53 6.62
C LEU A 99 0.12 -3.54 7.31
N ASP A 100 0.65 -2.52 7.98
CA ASP A 100 -0.15 -1.47 8.62
C ASP A 100 -1.04 -0.77 7.58
N SER A 101 -0.49 -0.45 6.43
CA SER A 101 -1.24 0.16 5.34
C SER A 101 -2.37 -0.74 4.84
N ALA A 102 -2.13 -2.04 4.66
CA ALA A 102 -3.16 -2.97 4.23
C ALA A 102 -4.27 -3.14 5.27
N LEU A 103 -3.91 -3.35 6.54
CA LEU A 103 -4.85 -3.52 7.64
C LEU A 103 -5.70 -2.25 7.86
N GLY A 104 -5.04 -1.10 7.99
CA GLY A 104 -5.72 0.16 8.23
C GLY A 104 -6.64 0.56 7.06
N CYS A 105 -6.17 0.41 5.83
CA CYS A 105 -6.99 0.72 4.66
C CYS A 105 -8.15 -0.26 4.47
N ALA A 106 -7.98 -1.54 4.81
CA ALA A 106 -9.10 -2.49 4.82
C ALA A 106 -10.20 -2.04 5.79
N VAL A 107 -9.84 -1.62 7.01
CA VAL A 107 -10.79 -1.01 7.96
C VAL A 107 -11.41 0.26 7.38
N HIS A 108 -10.58 1.14 6.77
CA HIS A 108 -11.07 2.40 6.19
C HIS A 108 -12.17 2.18 5.14
N THR A 109 -12.04 1.14 4.31
CA THR A 109 -13.06 0.82 3.29
C THR A 109 -14.44 0.51 3.86
N THR A 110 -14.54 0.14 5.13
CA THR A 110 -15.82 -0.16 5.79
C THR A 110 -16.47 1.05 6.48
N LEU A 111 -15.76 2.19 6.52
CA LEU A 111 -16.21 3.35 7.27
C LEU A 111 -17.19 4.21 6.48
N PRO A 112 -18.29 4.67 7.14
CA PRO A 112 -19.19 5.61 6.51
C PRO A 112 -18.58 7.01 6.38
N VAL A 113 -19.28 7.88 5.68
CA VAL A 113 -18.92 9.29 5.52
C VAL A 113 -18.62 9.95 6.86
N GLY A 114 -17.54 10.73 6.94
CA GLY A 114 -17.15 11.50 8.13
C GLY A 114 -16.50 10.68 9.24
N ARG A 115 -16.21 9.42 9.01
CA ARG A 115 -15.47 8.56 9.94
C ARG A 115 -14.05 8.30 9.47
N GLY A 116 -13.13 8.25 10.42
CA GLY A 116 -11.73 7.91 10.21
C GLY A 116 -11.26 6.88 11.23
N TYR A 117 -10.03 6.43 11.08
CA TYR A 117 -9.36 5.50 11.98
C TYR A 117 -7.92 5.97 12.23
N THR A 118 -7.30 5.37 13.22
CA THR A 118 -5.85 5.41 13.40
C THR A 118 -5.38 4.09 14.02
N THR A 119 -4.16 3.67 13.67
CA THR A 119 -3.54 2.49 14.27
C THR A 119 -3.17 2.79 15.71
N ALA A 120 -3.67 2.01 16.66
CA ALA A 120 -3.34 2.12 18.07
C ALA A 120 -2.22 1.15 18.47
N GLU A 121 -2.21 -0.04 17.86
CA GLU A 121 -1.22 -1.09 18.11
C GLU A 121 -1.04 -1.91 16.85
N LEU A 122 0.21 -2.33 16.58
CA LEU A 122 0.55 -3.20 15.47
C LEU A 122 1.53 -4.28 15.92
N GLY A 123 1.13 -5.54 15.76
CA GLY A 123 1.99 -6.71 16.00
C GLY A 123 2.30 -7.43 14.70
N VAL A 124 3.57 -7.75 14.44
CA VAL A 124 4.01 -8.45 13.23
C VAL A 124 4.91 -9.61 13.58
N ASN A 125 4.60 -10.80 13.04
CA ASN A 125 5.47 -11.96 13.10
C ASN A 125 6.14 -12.18 11.74
N ILE A 126 7.44 -11.98 11.67
CA ILE A 126 8.22 -12.21 10.45
C ILE A 126 8.75 -13.63 10.47
N VAL A 127 8.07 -14.52 9.77
CA VAL A 127 8.39 -15.95 9.73
C VAL A 127 9.38 -16.33 8.64
N ARG A 128 9.66 -15.42 7.70
CA ARG A 128 10.60 -15.62 6.59
C ARG A 128 11.23 -14.30 6.19
N ALA A 129 12.54 -14.28 6.11
CA ALA A 129 13.28 -13.12 5.62
C ALA A 129 13.10 -12.95 4.11
N ALA A 130 13.06 -11.70 3.66
CA ALA A 130 13.13 -11.33 2.25
C ALA A 130 14.38 -10.51 1.96
N SER A 131 14.72 -10.43 0.70
CA SER A 131 15.83 -9.65 0.17
C SER A 131 15.40 -8.88 -1.09
N HIS A 132 16.27 -8.02 -1.62
CA HIS A 132 16.03 -7.35 -2.90
C HIS A 132 15.88 -8.32 -4.10
N LYS A 133 16.20 -9.62 -3.89
CA LYS A 133 16.03 -10.68 -4.89
C LYS A 133 14.73 -11.48 -4.74
N SER A 134 13.94 -11.19 -3.72
CA SER A 134 12.71 -11.94 -3.45
C SER A 134 11.57 -11.63 -4.42
N GLY A 135 11.69 -10.56 -5.21
CA GLY A 135 10.60 -10.07 -6.05
C GLY A 135 9.55 -9.27 -5.25
N PRO A 136 8.39 -8.97 -5.86
CA PRO A 136 7.34 -8.21 -5.21
C PRO A 136 6.70 -8.98 -4.07
N LEU A 137 6.33 -8.25 -3.01
CA LEU A 137 5.59 -8.74 -1.86
C LEU A 137 4.24 -8.02 -1.79
N ARG A 138 3.19 -8.74 -1.41
CA ARG A 138 1.85 -8.19 -1.18
C ARG A 138 1.43 -8.36 0.27
N ALA A 139 0.89 -7.29 0.83
CA ALA A 139 0.11 -7.30 2.07
C ALA A 139 -1.37 -7.24 1.70
N ILE A 140 -2.16 -8.16 2.26
CA ILE A 140 -3.57 -8.34 1.93
C ILE A 140 -4.39 -8.33 3.22
#